data_f304cfbe0bdf7fbec2d18a0adc571693
#
_entry.id   f304cfbe0bdf7fbec2d18a0adc571693
#
_cell.length_a   1.000
_cell.length_b   1.000
_cell.length_c   1.000
_cell.angle_alpha   90.00
_cell.angle_beta   90.00
_cell.angle_gamma   90.00
#
_symmetry.space_group_name_H-M   'P 1'
#
loop_
_entity.id
_entity.type
_entity.pdbx_description
1 polymer ?
#
loop_
_entity_poly.entity_id
_entity_poly.type
_entity_poly.pdbx_seq_one_letter_code
_entity_poly.pdbx_strand_id
1 'polypeptide(L)'
;MAASETTMATPDKVKEIISQQLDVDIAQIKEESQFIEDLGADSLAIVELVLAFEEEFEIEIPDEDTEKIRTVGDAVSYIVGAQGEG
;
A
#
# COMPACT_ATOMS: atom_id res chain seq x y z
N MET A 1 6.37 -20.39 -16.06
CA MET A 1 6.38 -20.04 -16.01
C MET A 1 6.05 -19.26 -15.65
N ALA A 2 6.01 -19.22 -15.52
CA ALA A 2 5.83 -18.56 -15.38
C ALA A 2 5.66 -17.81 -14.83
N ALA A 3 5.60 -17.84 -14.42
CA ALA A 3 5.19 -17.07 -13.99
C ALA A 3 5.65 -16.02 -13.69
N SER A 4 6.17 -16.00 -13.70
CA SER A 4 6.64 -15.16 -13.50
C SER A 4 6.33 -14.09 -13.84
N GLU A 5 6.23 -14.05 -14.40
CA GLU A 5 6.02 -13.20 -14.83
C GLU A 5 5.18 -12.40 -14.43
N THR A 6 4.54 -12.61 -14.13
CA THR A 6 3.61 -11.81 -13.69
C THR A 6 3.93 -11.10 -12.51
N THR A 7 5.09 -10.97 -12.12
CA THR A 7 5.46 -10.27 -10.93
C THR A 7 5.24 -8.80 -11.12
N MET A 8 4.49 -8.19 -10.26
CA MET A 8 4.25 -6.77 -10.33
C MET A 8 5.28 -6.05 -9.50
N ALA A 9 5.67 -4.87 -9.93
CA ALA A 9 6.56 -4.04 -9.14
C ALA A 9 5.83 -3.63 -7.86
N THR A 10 6.58 -3.32 -6.82
CA THR A 10 5.99 -2.96 -5.54
C THR A 10 4.97 -1.84 -5.66
N PRO A 11 5.22 -0.75 -6.40
CA PRO A 11 4.21 0.30 -6.49
C PRO A 11 2.90 -0.20 -7.09
N ASP A 12 2.98 -1.07 -8.09
CA ASP A 12 1.77 -1.59 -8.72
C ASP A 12 1.01 -2.49 -7.76
N LYS A 13 1.73 -3.29 -6.99
CA LYS A 13 1.08 -4.17 -6.05
C LYS A 13 0.42 -3.38 -4.94
N VAL A 14 1.05 -2.32 -4.47
CA VAL A 14 0.48 -1.47 -3.46
C VAL A 14 -0.83 -0.88 -3.97
N LYS A 15 -0.83 -0.39 -5.21
CA LYS A 15 -2.04 0.21 -5.75
C LYS A 15 -3.15 -0.82 -5.90
N GLU A 16 -2.80 -2.03 -6.25
CA GLU A 16 -3.80 -3.06 -6.40
C GLU A 16 -4.44 -3.39 -5.06
N ILE A 17 -3.64 -3.47 -4.00
CA ILE A 17 -4.17 -3.75 -2.68
C ILE A 17 -5.08 -2.62 -2.24
N ILE A 18 -4.68 -1.38 -2.48
CA ILE A 18 -5.49 -0.23 -2.10
C ILE A 18 -6.82 -0.27 -2.86
N SER A 19 -6.76 -0.58 -4.14
CA SER A 19 -7.96 -0.64 -4.95
C SER A 19 -8.94 -1.65 -4.38
N GLN A 20 -8.43 -2.80 -3.96
CA GLN A 20 -9.30 -3.83 -3.42
C GLN A 20 -9.85 -3.48 -2.05
N GLN A 21 -9.02 -2.90 -1.20
CA GLN A 21 -9.44 -2.61 0.16
C GLN A 21 -10.39 -1.41 0.23
N LEU A 22 -10.16 -0.41 -0.58
CA LEU A 22 -10.97 0.79 -0.54
C LEU A 22 -12.04 0.83 -1.62
N ASP A 23 -12.05 -0.18 -2.49
CA ASP A 23 -13.06 -0.27 -3.56
C ASP A 23 -12.99 0.97 -4.45
N VAL A 24 -11.80 1.37 -4.83
CA VAL A 24 -11.61 2.48 -5.75
C VAL A 24 -10.90 1.96 -6.99
N ASP A 25 -11.10 2.67 -8.11
CA ASP A 25 -10.51 2.26 -9.36
C ASP A 25 -9.00 2.45 -9.31
N ILE A 26 -8.25 1.44 -9.65
CA ILE A 26 -6.80 1.50 -9.56
C ILE A 26 -6.27 2.61 -10.45
N ALA A 27 -6.97 2.94 -11.53
CA ALA A 27 -6.52 4.00 -12.42
C ALA A 27 -6.57 5.37 -11.74
N GLN A 28 -7.34 5.49 -10.65
CA GLN A 28 -7.43 6.75 -9.96
C GLN A 28 -6.42 6.86 -8.82
N ILE A 29 -5.67 5.83 -8.57
CA ILE A 29 -4.73 5.82 -7.46
C ILE A 29 -3.37 6.29 -7.97
N LYS A 30 -2.87 7.37 -7.39
CA LYS A 30 -1.58 7.92 -7.78
C LYS A 30 -0.68 7.99 -6.57
N GLU A 31 0.61 8.13 -6.80
CA GLU A 31 1.53 8.17 -5.69
C GLU A 31 1.27 9.34 -4.76
N GLU A 32 0.78 10.44 -5.27
CA GLU A 32 0.51 11.59 -4.44
C GLU A 32 -0.86 11.51 -3.81
N SER A 33 -1.68 10.51 -4.13
CA SER A 33 -3.01 10.39 -3.55
C SER A 33 -2.92 10.18 -2.05
N GLN A 34 -3.73 10.91 -1.29
CA GLN A 34 -3.75 10.75 0.14
C GLN A 34 -4.87 9.80 0.49
N PHE A 35 -4.59 8.87 1.38
CA PHE A 35 -5.57 7.82 1.69
C PHE A 35 -6.87 8.41 2.22
N ILE A 36 -6.79 9.38 3.11
CA ILE A 36 -7.99 9.92 3.71
C ILE A 36 -8.64 10.95 2.83
N GLU A 37 -7.87 11.92 2.35
CA GLU A 37 -8.48 13.01 1.60
C GLU A 37 -8.83 12.69 0.17
N ASP A 38 -8.01 11.93 -0.49
CA ASP A 38 -8.25 11.64 -1.89
C ASP A 38 -8.97 10.33 -2.12
N LEU A 39 -8.70 9.34 -1.29
CA LEU A 39 -9.29 8.02 -1.49
C LEU A 39 -10.42 7.72 -0.52
N GLY A 40 -10.67 8.64 0.42
CA GLY A 40 -11.81 8.48 1.32
C GLY A 40 -11.67 7.44 2.40
N ALA A 41 -10.45 7.05 2.73
CA ALA A 41 -10.26 6.05 3.77
C ALA A 41 -10.46 6.67 5.14
N ASP A 42 -11.10 5.94 6.03
CA ASP A 42 -11.20 6.38 7.42
C ASP A 42 -10.19 5.59 8.23
N SER A 43 -10.18 5.77 9.54
CA SER A 43 -9.20 5.14 10.40
C SER A 43 -9.25 3.62 10.30
N LEU A 44 -10.44 3.07 10.24
CA LEU A 44 -10.55 1.62 10.15
C LEU A 44 -10.02 1.12 8.84
N ALA A 45 -10.30 1.82 7.75
CA ALA A 45 -9.81 1.43 6.45
C ALA A 45 -8.28 1.47 6.41
N ILE A 46 -7.68 2.46 7.08
CA ILE A 46 -6.23 2.54 7.13
C ILE A 46 -5.66 1.34 7.87
N VAL A 47 -6.28 0.93 8.97
CA VAL A 47 -5.82 -0.24 9.71
C VAL A 47 -5.88 -1.48 8.82
N GLU A 48 -6.98 -1.61 8.08
CA GLU A 48 -7.12 -2.78 7.22
C GLU A 48 -6.10 -2.75 6.08
N LEU A 49 -5.80 -1.56 5.55
CA LEU A 49 -4.78 -1.45 4.53
C LEU A 49 -3.42 -1.87 5.07
N VAL A 50 -3.08 -1.40 6.26
CA VAL A 50 -1.80 -1.73 6.86
C VAL A 50 -1.69 -3.24 7.06
N LEU A 51 -2.75 -3.87 7.54
CA LEU A 51 -2.72 -5.31 7.74
C LEU A 51 -2.56 -6.04 6.41
N ALA A 52 -3.21 -5.56 5.37
CA ALA A 52 -3.10 -6.18 4.06
C ALA A 52 -1.68 -6.06 3.54
N PHE A 53 -1.04 -4.90 3.74
CA PHE A 53 0.34 -4.72 3.30
C PHE A 53 1.27 -5.65 4.09
N GLU A 54 1.03 -5.78 5.39
CA GLU A 54 1.87 -6.63 6.20
C GLU A 54 1.80 -8.08 5.73
N GLU A 55 0.61 -8.53 5.41
CA GLU A 55 0.46 -9.90 4.97
C GLU A 55 1.00 -10.11 3.56
N GLU A 56 0.73 -9.15 2.70
CA GLU A 56 1.12 -9.34 1.31
C GLU A 56 2.61 -9.25 1.12
N PHE A 57 3.27 -8.37 1.84
CA PHE A 57 4.71 -8.16 1.68
C PHE A 57 5.52 -8.80 2.80
N GLU A 58 4.84 -9.42 3.76
CA GLU A 58 5.50 -10.10 4.88
C GLU A 58 6.41 -9.16 5.64
N ILE A 59 5.91 -8.00 6.00
CA ILE A 59 6.64 -7.02 6.77
C ILE A 59 5.82 -6.62 7.98
N GLU A 60 6.42 -5.86 8.88
CA GLU A 60 5.70 -5.33 10.03
C GLU A 60 5.66 -3.82 9.95
N ILE A 61 4.53 -3.23 10.19
CA ILE A 61 4.38 -1.78 10.18
C ILE A 61 3.86 -1.37 11.55
N PRO A 62 4.73 -0.88 12.43
CA PRO A 62 4.30 -0.46 13.77
C PRO A 62 3.30 0.70 13.69
N ASP A 63 2.49 0.85 14.73
CA ASP A 63 1.49 1.90 14.73
C ASP A 63 2.11 3.27 14.56
N GLU A 64 3.26 3.51 15.17
CA GLU A 64 3.88 4.82 15.04
C GLU A 64 4.30 5.09 13.62
N ASP A 65 4.65 4.08 12.86
CA ASP A 65 5.03 4.27 11.48
C ASP A 65 3.80 4.42 10.60
N THR A 66 2.69 3.80 10.98
CA THR A 66 1.45 3.93 10.25
C THR A 66 1.05 5.39 10.15
N GLU A 67 1.31 6.17 11.21
CA GLU A 67 0.93 7.56 11.19
C GLU A 67 1.72 8.37 10.18
N LYS A 68 2.87 7.85 9.74
CA LYS A 68 3.68 8.56 8.78
C LYS A 68 3.28 8.24 7.35
N ILE A 69 2.45 7.23 7.17
CA ILE A 69 2.04 6.81 5.84
C ILE A 69 0.74 7.50 5.51
N ARG A 70 0.81 8.61 4.78
CA ARG A 70 -0.35 9.39 4.44
C ARG A 70 -0.71 9.32 2.98
N THR A 71 0.26 9.08 2.13
CA THR A 71 0.00 8.99 0.70
C THR A 71 0.41 7.62 0.19
N VAL A 72 -0.02 7.32 -1.02
CA VAL A 72 0.34 6.06 -1.64
C VAL A 72 1.87 5.97 -1.78
N GLY A 73 2.50 7.08 -2.16
CA GLY A 73 3.96 7.08 -2.29
C GLY A 73 4.66 6.82 -0.96
N ASP A 74 4.10 7.33 0.15
CA ASP A 74 4.67 7.05 1.46
C ASP A 74 4.60 5.57 1.75
N ALA A 75 3.50 4.92 1.39
CA ALA A 75 3.34 3.49 1.63
C ALA A 75 4.34 2.71 0.78
N VAL A 76 4.50 3.10 -0.48
CA VAL A 76 5.44 2.41 -1.35
C VAL A 76 6.85 2.53 -0.79
N SER A 77 7.24 3.74 -0.38
CA SER A 77 8.59 3.95 0.14
C SER A 77 8.83 3.14 1.40
N TYR A 78 7.82 3.09 2.27
CA TYR A 78 7.96 2.35 3.51
C TYR A 78 8.12 0.86 3.22
N ILE A 79 7.29 0.34 2.32
CA ILE A 79 7.32 -1.08 2.03
C ILE A 79 8.64 -1.47 1.38
N VAL A 80 9.12 -0.67 0.45
CA VAL A 80 10.39 -0.96 -0.21
C VAL A 80 11.51 -0.97 0.82
N GLY A 81 11.51 -0.01 1.74
CA GLY A 81 12.52 0.02 2.77
C GLY A 81 12.41 -1.16 3.73
N ALA A 82 11.19 -1.54 4.07
CA ALA A 82 10.99 -2.64 5.01
C ALA A 82 11.36 -3.98 4.40
N GLN A 83 11.29 -4.09 3.09
CA GLN A 83 11.66 -5.35 2.45
C GLN A 83 13.17 -5.56 2.45
N GLY A 84 13.88 -4.60 2.98
CA GLY A 84 15.31 -4.81 3.14
C GLY A 84 16.05 -4.78 1.86
N GLU A 85 15.52 -4.06 0.94
CA GLU A 85 16.13 -4.03 -0.24
C GLU A 85 17.34 -3.39 -0.18
N GLY A 86 17.58 -2.81 0.68
CA GLY A 86 18.82 -2.14 0.82
C GLY A 86 19.84 -2.93 0.34
#